data_764108e9c43dd2788062d5cf03de8165
#
_entry.id   764108e9c43dd2788062d5cf03de8165
#
_cell.length_a   1.000
_cell.length_b   1.000
_cell.length_c   1.000
_cell.angle_alpha   90.00
_cell.angle_beta   90.00
_cell.angle_gamma   90.00
#
_symmetry.space_group_name_H-M   'P 1'
#
loop_
_entity.id
_entity.type
_entity.pdbx_description
1 polymer ?
#
loop_
_entity_poly.entity_id
_entity_poly.type
_entity_poly.pdbx_seq_one_letter_code
_entity_poly.pdbx_strand_id
1 'polypeptide(L)'
;MEKFKAARLYENNLDIEKRKKSGIYYTPVEIVEYIVDNTVGKLDVLKNPHPKILDSSCGCGNFLVYAFDRLLEIFEEKSDELVEKYGDECFKKENLPRYILKNCIYGTDIDSDAVEVTKMLLTKTAIMGTYDEPSISDDLDEEESWDEYKATYLREFECNTGIFEMNIYNKDGLNIDWGTKFDIIIGNPPYVGHKLLTKEYKQFIMDKYKEVYRDKSDLYFCFYKNSIELLKKDGVIHLITPRYFLESISAELLRKYLEKNVEIEEIIDFLGAEVFDCVGISACIIRMRKKGYGISTTNIYRKKSDKYIYVNDRKNLVESVDEIKNNTKDFESIKISTSRLQSDWIIANEKDMELYLRIEKMQGYRLYEIAESSQGVITGCDKAFILKNNDNRLKNITPKLLKDLAKSRDIEKYVIPKVNHKMIYSNDIKCEDDEKYIFENCINPYKEKLENRRECLKCIRKWYELQWGREKSVFERTKVMYPYKSIENKFAVDYDNLYSSADVYSFYLKDEYKEEFSYEYIVALLNSSIYDKYYKINAKKMSRGIYDYYPNKVMKMKIFKGDNYEKIEEYSKKIMEKKLNISDNIDKLIQKIDLLVEEDIFKDKF
;
A
#
# COMPACT_ATOMS: atom_id res chain seq x y z
N MET A 1 -4.31 28.44 -7.90
CA MET A 1 -4.27 27.38 -8.96
C MET A 1 -3.21 27.63 -10.02
N GLU A 2 -2.94 28.86 -10.43
CA GLU A 2 -1.91 29.18 -11.45
C GLU A 2 -0.47 28.92 -11.02
N LYS A 3 -0.17 29.04 -9.73
CA LYS A 3 1.17 28.86 -9.17
C LYS A 3 1.84 27.52 -9.52
N PHE A 4 1.05 26.50 -9.81
CA PHE A 4 1.52 25.16 -10.18
C PHE A 4 1.19 24.77 -11.63
N LYS A 5 0.79 25.75 -12.48
CA LYS A 5 0.50 25.50 -13.90
C LYS A 5 1.70 24.83 -14.59
N ALA A 6 2.90 25.35 -14.37
CA ALA A 6 4.13 24.78 -14.91
C ALA A 6 4.36 23.31 -14.52
N ALA A 7 4.17 22.98 -13.27
CA ALA A 7 4.30 21.61 -12.77
C ALA A 7 3.27 20.68 -13.41
N ARG A 8 2.01 21.12 -13.51
CA ARG A 8 0.93 20.36 -14.18
C ARG A 8 1.19 20.14 -15.66
N LEU A 9 1.60 21.19 -16.37
CA LEU A 9 1.92 21.09 -17.81
C LEU A 9 3.08 20.12 -18.04
N TYR A 10 4.15 20.24 -17.26
CA TYR A 10 5.27 19.33 -17.35
C TYR A 10 4.85 17.88 -17.10
N GLU A 11 4.13 17.62 -16.01
CA GLU A 11 3.70 16.26 -15.67
C GLU A 11 2.69 15.68 -16.68
N ASN A 12 1.78 16.51 -17.24
CA ASN A 12 0.84 16.07 -18.26
C ASN A 12 1.55 15.70 -19.56
N ASN A 13 2.68 16.33 -19.85
CA ASN A 13 3.50 16.02 -21.02
C ASN A 13 4.32 14.71 -20.86
N LEU A 14 4.47 14.21 -19.64
CA LEU A 14 5.15 12.92 -19.40
C LEU A 14 4.27 11.76 -19.86
N ASP A 15 4.84 10.83 -20.65
CA ASP A 15 4.18 9.59 -21.03
C ASP A 15 3.76 8.76 -19.79
N ILE A 16 2.56 8.18 -19.83
CA ILE A 16 1.99 7.36 -18.76
C ILE A 16 2.94 6.20 -18.36
N GLU A 17 3.63 5.59 -19.34
CA GLU A 17 4.61 4.55 -19.05
C GLU A 17 5.86 5.09 -18.34
N LYS A 18 6.32 6.30 -18.74
CA LYS A 18 7.46 6.98 -18.08
C LYS A 18 7.08 7.33 -16.63
N ARG A 19 5.90 7.88 -16.39
CA ARG A 19 5.39 8.16 -15.03
C ARG A 19 5.39 6.91 -14.14
N LYS A 20 4.85 5.79 -14.64
CA LYS A 20 4.81 4.52 -13.90
C LYS A 20 6.19 3.95 -13.62
N LYS A 21 7.12 4.06 -14.56
CA LYS A 21 8.51 3.58 -14.37
C LYS A 21 9.29 4.42 -13.37
N SER A 22 9.10 5.73 -13.39
CA SER A 22 9.81 6.66 -12.50
C SER A 22 9.12 6.85 -11.15
N GLY A 23 7.89 6.34 -10.98
CA GLY A 23 7.13 6.48 -9.74
C GLY A 23 6.73 7.91 -9.40
N ILE A 24 6.59 8.77 -10.44
CA ILE A 24 6.27 10.19 -10.31
C ILE A 24 4.75 10.35 -10.21
N TYR A 25 4.29 10.99 -9.14
CA TYR A 25 2.88 11.28 -8.90
C TYR A 25 2.72 12.70 -8.36
N TYR A 26 1.87 13.48 -9.04
CA TYR A 26 1.52 14.81 -8.56
C TYR A 26 0.85 14.76 -7.18
N THR A 27 1.37 15.52 -6.24
CA THR A 27 0.77 15.65 -4.92
C THR A 27 -0.27 16.78 -4.95
N PRO A 28 -1.55 16.51 -4.60
CA PRO A 28 -2.56 17.55 -4.48
C PRO A 28 -2.10 18.71 -3.61
N VAL A 29 -2.43 19.92 -4.04
CA VAL A 29 -1.98 21.18 -3.40
C VAL A 29 -2.34 21.19 -1.91
N GLU A 30 -3.51 20.77 -1.58
CA GLU A 30 -4.05 20.76 -0.24
C GLU A 30 -3.25 19.84 0.71
N ILE A 31 -2.68 18.77 0.18
CA ILE A 31 -1.75 17.90 0.94
C ILE A 31 -0.41 18.59 1.12
N VAL A 32 0.06 19.29 0.09
CA VAL A 32 1.30 20.08 0.18
C VAL A 32 1.15 21.17 1.25
N GLU A 33 0.07 21.93 1.19
CA GLU A 33 -0.29 22.97 2.21
C GLU A 33 -0.32 22.37 3.60
N TYR A 34 -1.07 21.30 3.79
CA TYR A 34 -1.15 20.62 5.08
C TYR A 34 0.23 20.24 5.65
N ILE A 35 1.07 19.61 4.82
CA ILE A 35 2.41 19.18 5.24
C ILE A 35 3.29 20.36 5.59
N VAL A 36 3.26 21.41 4.77
CA VAL A 36 4.07 22.62 4.97
C VAL A 36 3.59 23.42 6.19
N ASP A 37 2.29 23.68 6.33
CA ASP A 37 1.74 24.42 7.46
C ASP A 37 1.96 23.73 8.81
N ASN A 38 1.92 22.39 8.81
CA ASN A 38 2.18 21.60 10.02
C ASN A 38 3.68 21.39 10.30
N THR A 39 4.59 21.91 9.46
CA THR A 39 6.05 21.85 9.66
C THR A 39 6.68 23.22 9.58
N VAL A 40 6.82 23.79 8.38
CA VAL A 40 7.40 25.10 8.14
C VAL A 40 6.59 26.18 8.85
N GLY A 41 5.26 26.12 8.77
CA GLY A 41 4.35 27.04 9.43
C GLY A 41 4.42 27.05 10.97
N LYS A 42 5.14 26.10 11.57
CA LYS A 42 5.36 26.01 13.03
C LYS A 42 6.78 26.42 13.46
N LEU A 43 7.57 26.93 12.54
CA LEU A 43 8.93 27.38 12.83
C LEU A 43 8.93 28.68 13.69
N ASP A 44 9.80 28.70 14.68
CA ASP A 44 10.13 29.89 15.42
C ASP A 44 11.47 30.42 14.89
N VAL A 45 11.39 31.34 13.92
CA VAL A 45 12.59 31.92 13.27
C VAL A 45 13.41 32.79 14.21
N LEU A 46 12.83 33.27 15.31
CA LEU A 46 13.57 33.98 16.33
C LEU A 46 14.47 33.05 17.15
N LYS A 47 14.13 31.77 17.26
CA LYS A 47 14.99 30.77 17.90
C LYS A 47 15.95 30.11 16.92
N ASN A 48 15.49 29.83 15.70
CA ASN A 48 16.30 29.24 14.63
C ASN A 48 16.21 30.12 13.38
N PRO A 49 17.08 31.13 13.23
CA PRO A 49 17.04 32.04 12.09
C PRO A 49 17.58 31.43 10.79
N HIS A 50 18.17 30.24 10.85
CA HIS A 50 18.72 29.53 9.70
C HIS A 50 18.10 28.10 9.55
N PRO A 51 16.77 28.00 9.43
CA PRO A 51 16.14 26.68 9.29
C PRO A 51 16.48 26.07 7.93
N LYS A 52 16.79 24.78 7.90
CA LYS A 52 17.10 24.06 6.67
C LYS A 52 15.99 23.06 6.36
N ILE A 53 15.39 23.20 5.18
CA ILE A 53 14.27 22.40 4.71
C ILE A 53 14.73 21.61 3.50
N LEU A 54 14.48 20.30 3.48
CA LEU A 54 14.87 19.39 2.40
C LEU A 54 13.67 18.68 1.80
N ASP A 55 13.63 18.65 0.46
CA ASP A 55 12.92 17.64 -0.31
C ASP A 55 13.93 16.85 -1.16
N SER A 56 14.13 15.58 -0.84
CA SER A 56 15.13 14.71 -1.51
C SER A 56 14.63 14.05 -2.79
N SER A 57 13.44 14.42 -3.28
CA SER A 57 12.81 13.97 -4.52
C SER A 57 11.81 15.02 -4.99
N CYS A 58 12.30 16.24 -5.17
CA CYS A 58 11.45 17.43 -5.23
C CYS A 58 10.57 17.52 -6.49
N GLY A 59 10.84 16.72 -7.54
CA GLY A 59 10.13 16.82 -8.81
C GLY A 59 10.11 18.26 -9.31
N CYS A 60 8.92 18.76 -9.63
CA CYS A 60 8.71 20.15 -10.09
C CYS A 60 8.62 21.17 -8.94
N GLY A 61 8.98 20.80 -7.72
CA GLY A 61 9.18 21.74 -6.61
C GLY A 61 7.96 22.14 -5.80
N ASN A 62 6.82 21.46 -5.93
CA ASN A 62 5.58 21.84 -5.25
C ASN A 62 5.78 22.08 -3.74
N PHE A 63 6.42 21.17 -3.02
CA PHE A 63 6.70 21.31 -1.60
C PHE A 63 7.65 22.46 -1.30
N LEU A 64 8.67 22.66 -2.13
CA LEU A 64 9.71 23.67 -1.89
C LEU A 64 9.19 25.08 -2.17
N VAL A 65 8.34 25.26 -3.18
CA VAL A 65 7.71 26.55 -3.48
C VAL A 65 6.77 26.96 -2.35
N TYR A 66 5.93 26.06 -1.87
CA TYR A 66 5.08 26.32 -0.70
C TYR A 66 5.89 26.58 0.58
N ALA A 67 6.97 25.82 0.78
CA ALA A 67 7.85 26.03 1.92
C ALA A 67 8.55 27.40 1.86
N PHE A 68 8.94 27.83 0.65
CA PHE A 68 9.53 29.15 0.43
C PHE A 68 8.53 30.26 0.77
N ASP A 69 7.30 30.21 0.25
CA ASP A 69 6.26 31.20 0.54
C ASP A 69 5.99 31.30 2.04
N ARG A 70 5.79 30.14 2.66
CA ARG A 70 5.48 30.10 4.09
C ARG A 70 6.62 30.62 4.96
N LEU A 71 7.87 30.33 4.57
CA LEU A 71 9.03 30.93 5.23
C LEU A 71 9.09 32.44 5.04
N LEU A 72 8.85 32.91 3.82
CA LEU A 72 8.89 34.34 3.51
C LEU A 72 7.89 35.09 4.38
N GLU A 73 6.64 34.63 4.47
CA GLU A 73 5.62 35.21 5.37
C GLU A 73 6.12 35.31 6.82
N ILE A 74 6.63 34.19 7.38
CA ILE A 74 7.09 34.11 8.76
C ILE A 74 8.29 35.05 9.00
N PHE A 75 9.22 35.11 8.06
CA PHE A 75 10.39 36.00 8.17
C PHE A 75 10.02 37.47 8.01
N GLU A 76 9.08 37.81 7.10
CA GLU A 76 8.60 39.19 6.92
C GLU A 76 7.88 39.72 8.17
N GLU A 77 7.05 38.88 8.82
CA GLU A 77 6.38 39.21 10.07
C GLU A 77 7.38 39.48 11.21
N LYS A 78 8.55 38.85 11.18
CA LYS A 78 9.56 38.90 12.23
C LYS A 78 10.83 39.66 11.82
N SER A 79 10.85 40.30 10.66
CA SER A 79 12.03 40.96 10.09
C SER A 79 12.70 41.92 11.04
N ASP A 80 11.94 42.87 11.62
CA ASP A 80 12.48 43.92 12.53
C ASP A 80 13.08 43.30 13.80
N GLU A 81 12.38 42.28 14.39
CA GLU A 81 12.86 41.57 15.58
C GLU A 81 14.15 40.76 15.27
N LEU A 82 14.25 40.20 14.07
CA LEU A 82 15.42 39.44 13.62
C LEU A 82 16.62 40.35 13.39
N VAL A 83 16.43 41.50 12.74
CA VAL A 83 17.49 42.50 12.53
C VAL A 83 17.98 43.05 13.88
N GLU A 84 17.07 43.38 14.79
CA GLU A 84 17.43 43.86 16.15
C GLU A 84 18.23 42.80 16.92
N LYS A 85 17.77 41.55 16.88
CA LYS A 85 18.37 40.46 17.66
C LYS A 85 19.70 39.96 17.12
N TYR A 86 19.86 39.86 15.80
CA TYR A 86 21.02 39.22 15.17
C TYR A 86 21.96 40.23 14.49
N GLY A 87 21.53 41.47 14.26
CA GLY A 87 22.35 42.52 13.65
C GLY A 87 22.71 42.28 12.19
N ASP A 88 22.01 41.36 11.50
CA ASP A 88 22.33 40.96 10.12
C ASP A 88 21.31 41.54 9.14
N GLU A 89 21.82 42.26 8.14
CA GLU A 89 20.99 42.90 7.11
C GLU A 89 20.30 41.88 6.19
N CYS A 90 20.73 40.63 6.20
CA CYS A 90 20.08 39.55 5.41
C CYS A 90 18.61 39.32 5.84
N PHE A 91 18.24 39.75 7.07
CA PHE A 91 16.87 39.67 7.58
C PHE A 91 15.98 40.85 7.24
N LYS A 92 16.50 41.88 6.57
CA LYS A 92 15.66 42.94 6.01
C LYS A 92 14.77 42.39 4.90
N LYS A 93 13.52 42.88 4.82
CA LYS A 93 12.50 42.36 3.92
C LYS A 93 12.97 42.22 2.46
N GLU A 94 13.70 43.25 1.98
CA GLU A 94 14.24 43.25 0.61
C GLU A 94 15.27 42.15 0.32
N ASN A 95 15.92 41.61 1.36
CA ASN A 95 16.94 40.56 1.26
C ASN A 95 16.42 39.15 1.53
N LEU A 96 15.23 39.00 2.16
CA LEU A 96 14.66 37.74 2.60
C LEU A 96 14.51 36.71 1.47
N PRO A 97 13.99 37.05 0.28
CA PRO A 97 13.86 36.07 -0.79
C PRO A 97 15.20 35.42 -1.15
N ARG A 98 16.24 36.24 -1.31
CA ARG A 98 17.60 35.76 -1.62
C ARG A 98 18.17 34.92 -0.48
N TYR A 99 17.97 35.39 0.76
CA TYR A 99 18.43 34.72 1.96
C TYR A 99 17.81 33.31 2.10
N ILE A 100 16.49 33.22 1.94
CA ILE A 100 15.75 31.94 2.08
C ILE A 100 16.17 30.93 1.01
N LEU A 101 16.27 31.36 -0.25
CA LEU A 101 16.68 30.46 -1.34
C LEU A 101 18.09 29.92 -1.16
N LYS A 102 19.02 30.76 -0.69
CA LYS A 102 20.42 30.38 -0.49
C LYS A 102 20.63 29.51 0.74
N ASN A 103 19.91 29.75 1.84
CA ASN A 103 20.27 29.19 3.13
C ASN A 103 19.25 28.21 3.70
N CYS A 104 17.98 28.28 3.27
CA CYS A 104 16.90 27.54 3.92
C CYS A 104 16.31 26.42 3.04
N ILE A 105 16.26 26.59 1.74
CA ILE A 105 15.59 25.65 0.81
C ILE A 105 16.62 24.75 0.13
N TYR A 106 16.40 23.43 0.23
CA TYR A 106 17.25 22.39 -0.34
C TYR A 106 16.40 21.37 -1.07
N GLY A 107 16.79 20.99 -2.29
CA GLY A 107 16.08 20.00 -3.07
C GLY A 107 16.98 19.25 -4.05
N THR A 108 16.55 18.07 -4.42
CA THR A 108 17.19 17.29 -5.49
C THR A 108 16.20 16.39 -6.20
N ASP A 109 16.40 16.20 -7.49
CA ASP A 109 15.70 15.19 -8.28
C ASP A 109 16.65 14.61 -9.33
N ILE A 110 16.36 13.38 -9.80
CA ILE A 110 17.10 12.72 -10.88
C ILE A 110 16.69 13.23 -12.27
N ASP A 111 15.50 13.82 -12.37
CA ASP A 111 14.97 14.40 -13.61
C ASP A 111 15.45 15.86 -13.75
N SER A 112 16.30 16.11 -14.74
CA SER A 112 16.88 17.43 -14.98
C SER A 112 15.83 18.48 -15.32
N ASP A 113 14.81 18.10 -16.11
CA ASP A 113 13.77 19.03 -16.52
C ASP A 113 12.88 19.43 -15.32
N ALA A 114 12.56 18.47 -14.44
CA ALA A 114 11.85 18.76 -13.21
C ALA A 114 12.63 19.71 -12.28
N VAL A 115 13.96 19.54 -12.19
CA VAL A 115 14.83 20.45 -11.44
C VAL A 115 14.84 21.85 -12.03
N GLU A 116 14.85 21.98 -13.36
CA GLU A 116 14.73 23.29 -14.04
C GLU A 116 13.39 23.95 -13.69
N VAL A 117 12.28 23.23 -13.80
CA VAL A 117 10.95 23.71 -13.39
C VAL A 117 10.96 24.22 -11.95
N THR A 118 11.55 23.44 -11.04
CA THR A 118 11.66 23.83 -9.62
C THR A 118 12.39 25.15 -9.46
N LYS A 119 13.55 25.32 -10.11
CA LYS A 119 14.32 26.58 -10.09
C LYS A 119 13.55 27.74 -10.67
N MET A 120 12.86 27.52 -11.79
CA MET A 120 11.99 28.51 -12.44
C MET A 120 10.91 29.01 -11.49
N LEU A 121 10.15 28.07 -10.87
CA LEU A 121 9.07 28.42 -9.96
C LEU A 121 9.56 29.17 -8.73
N LEU A 122 10.66 28.72 -8.12
CA LEU A 122 11.27 29.41 -6.98
C LEU A 122 11.76 30.81 -7.35
N THR A 123 12.37 31.00 -8.53
CA THR A 123 12.79 32.31 -9.04
C THR A 123 11.59 33.23 -9.24
N LYS A 124 10.55 32.75 -9.94
CA LYS A 124 9.31 33.51 -10.17
C LYS A 124 8.72 33.97 -8.83
N THR A 125 8.55 33.04 -7.90
CA THR A 125 7.98 33.32 -6.58
C THR A 125 8.81 34.35 -5.80
N ALA A 126 10.14 34.26 -5.85
CA ALA A 126 11.03 35.18 -5.16
C ALA A 126 11.03 36.60 -5.75
N ILE A 127 10.79 36.76 -7.06
CA ILE A 127 10.74 38.06 -7.73
C ILE A 127 9.37 38.72 -7.56
N MET A 128 8.30 37.95 -7.72
CA MET A 128 6.94 38.49 -7.72
C MET A 128 6.39 38.73 -6.30
N GLY A 129 7.03 38.14 -5.27
CA GLY A 129 6.52 38.19 -3.91
C GLY A 129 5.21 37.40 -3.75
N THR A 130 4.54 37.58 -2.64
CA THR A 130 3.18 37.06 -2.38
C THR A 130 2.09 37.96 -2.97
N TYR A 131 2.37 38.66 -4.09
CA TYR A 131 1.35 39.47 -4.74
C TYR A 131 0.29 38.55 -5.34
N ASP A 132 -0.97 38.81 -4.99
CA ASP A 132 -2.14 38.29 -5.68
C ASP A 132 -1.96 38.53 -7.18
N GLU A 133 -1.83 37.48 -7.96
CA GLU A 133 -1.85 37.60 -9.41
C GLU A 133 -3.18 38.27 -9.80
N PRO A 134 -3.18 39.26 -10.69
CA PRO A 134 -4.43 39.77 -11.23
C PRO A 134 -5.21 38.59 -11.79
N SER A 135 -6.48 38.52 -11.47
CA SER A 135 -7.42 37.49 -11.90
C SER A 135 -7.42 37.37 -13.43
N ILE A 136 -6.52 36.58 -13.95
CA ILE A 136 -6.60 36.07 -15.33
C ILE A 136 -7.63 34.95 -15.28
N SER A 137 -8.65 35.07 -16.10
CA SER A 137 -9.82 34.19 -16.18
C SER A 137 -9.46 32.71 -16.01
N ASP A 138 -10.32 31.97 -15.31
CA ASP A 138 -10.26 30.50 -15.13
C ASP A 138 -10.37 29.68 -16.44
N ASP A 139 -10.28 30.33 -17.59
CA ASP A 139 -10.18 29.71 -18.88
C ASP A 139 -8.75 29.15 -19.01
N LEU A 140 -8.61 27.89 -18.55
CA LEU A 140 -7.51 27.04 -18.96
C LEU A 140 -7.56 26.98 -20.49
N ASP A 141 -6.64 27.64 -21.18
CA ASP A 141 -6.30 27.25 -22.53
C ASP A 141 -5.77 25.82 -22.44
N GLU A 142 -6.68 24.85 -22.65
CA GLU A 142 -6.38 23.41 -22.68
C GLU A 142 -5.36 23.06 -23.77
N GLU A 143 -4.96 24.01 -24.58
CA GLU A 143 -4.11 23.84 -25.75
C GLU A 143 -2.64 24.25 -25.54
N GLU A 144 -2.25 24.88 -24.40
CA GLU A 144 -0.86 25.29 -24.18
C GLU A 144 0.04 24.08 -23.88
N SER A 145 1.02 23.83 -24.76
CA SER A 145 2.01 22.76 -24.54
C SER A 145 3.09 23.17 -23.54
N TRP A 146 3.72 22.17 -22.88
CA TRP A 146 4.87 22.41 -22.01
C TRP A 146 6.00 23.20 -22.70
N ASP A 147 6.29 22.87 -23.96
CA ASP A 147 7.37 23.51 -24.73
C ASP A 147 7.08 24.99 -25.01
N GLU A 148 5.82 25.35 -25.28
CA GLU A 148 5.37 26.73 -25.44
C GLU A 148 5.45 27.51 -24.16
N TYR A 149 4.96 26.96 -23.06
CA TYR A 149 5.06 27.55 -21.74
C TYR A 149 6.53 27.81 -21.34
N LYS A 150 7.40 26.79 -21.50
CA LYS A 150 8.84 26.90 -21.22
C LYS A 150 9.49 28.00 -22.06
N ALA A 151 9.15 28.08 -23.36
CA ALA A 151 9.70 29.11 -24.27
C ALA A 151 9.26 30.52 -23.87
N THR A 152 8.01 30.70 -23.46
CA THR A 152 7.48 32.00 -22.99
C THR A 152 8.15 32.39 -21.69
N TYR A 153 8.24 31.47 -20.74
CA TYR A 153 8.93 31.70 -19.46
C TYR A 153 10.40 32.10 -19.67
N LEU A 154 11.14 31.38 -20.49
CA LEU A 154 12.55 31.69 -20.76
C LEU A 154 12.72 33.09 -21.35
N ARG A 155 11.84 33.54 -22.25
CA ARG A 155 11.87 34.90 -22.79
C ARG A 155 11.64 35.96 -21.73
N GLU A 156 10.73 35.73 -20.79
CA GLU A 156 10.39 36.68 -19.71
C GLU A 156 11.42 36.72 -18.60
N PHE A 157 12.05 35.59 -18.28
CA PHE A 157 12.88 35.41 -17.10
C PHE A 157 14.34 34.99 -17.35
N GLU A 158 14.76 34.77 -18.61
CA GLU A 158 16.15 34.40 -18.95
C GLU A 158 17.20 35.36 -18.39
N CYS A 159 16.85 36.63 -18.29
CA CYS A 159 17.70 37.66 -17.67
C CYS A 159 17.85 37.48 -16.14
N ASN A 160 17.01 36.67 -15.50
CA ASN A 160 16.88 36.61 -14.05
C ASN A 160 17.25 35.26 -13.42
N THR A 161 17.40 34.17 -14.20
CA THR A 161 17.65 32.82 -13.65
C THR A 161 19.01 32.65 -12.95
N GLY A 162 19.97 33.55 -13.18
CA GLY A 162 21.27 33.59 -12.50
C GLY A 162 21.33 34.48 -11.23
N ILE A 163 20.23 35.16 -10.85
CA ILE A 163 20.21 36.13 -9.76
C ILE A 163 20.24 35.46 -8.39
N PHE A 164 19.67 34.25 -8.26
CA PHE A 164 19.57 33.56 -6.98
C PHE A 164 20.47 32.33 -6.90
N GLU A 165 21.29 32.26 -5.85
CA GLU A 165 21.96 31.02 -5.45
C GLU A 165 20.95 30.09 -4.79
N MET A 166 20.83 28.85 -5.27
CA MET A 166 19.88 27.84 -4.76
C MET A 166 20.55 26.52 -4.50
N ASN A 167 20.10 25.80 -3.47
CA ASN A 167 20.57 24.44 -3.19
C ASN A 167 19.65 23.39 -3.84
N ILE A 168 19.39 23.54 -5.12
CA ILE A 168 18.56 22.64 -5.93
C ILE A 168 19.45 21.95 -6.97
N TYR A 169 19.54 20.61 -6.89
CA TYR A 169 20.52 19.84 -7.65
C TYR A 169 19.87 18.74 -8.47
N ASN A 170 20.37 18.53 -9.69
CA ASN A 170 20.04 17.34 -10.45
C ASN A 170 20.93 16.17 -10.02
N LYS A 171 20.52 15.46 -9.00
CA LYS A 171 21.25 14.33 -8.40
C LYS A 171 20.29 13.32 -7.79
N ASP A 172 20.79 12.10 -7.60
CA ASP A 172 20.06 11.07 -6.85
C ASP A 172 20.00 11.42 -5.36
N GLY A 173 18.78 11.64 -4.85
CA GLY A 173 18.53 11.98 -3.45
C GLY A 173 18.98 10.93 -2.43
N LEU A 174 19.18 9.68 -2.87
CA LEU A 174 19.72 8.61 -2.05
C LEU A 174 21.26 8.54 -2.07
N ASN A 175 21.91 9.30 -2.96
CA ASN A 175 23.37 9.24 -3.14
C ASN A 175 24.08 10.58 -3.01
N ILE A 176 23.35 11.68 -2.79
CA ILE A 176 23.94 13.01 -2.58
C ILE A 176 24.48 13.14 -1.16
N ASP A 177 25.68 13.70 -1.03
CA ASP A 177 26.21 14.17 0.25
C ASP A 177 25.89 15.67 0.42
N TRP A 178 25.10 15.98 1.42
CA TRP A 178 24.68 17.35 1.71
C TRP A 178 25.68 18.10 2.60
N GLY A 179 26.59 17.41 3.27
CA GLY A 179 27.51 18.02 4.23
C GLY A 179 26.82 18.70 5.42
N THR A 180 25.49 18.55 5.56
CA THR A 180 24.68 19.22 6.60
C THR A 180 23.51 18.35 7.03
N LYS A 181 22.83 18.75 8.13
CA LYS A 181 21.58 18.16 8.60
C LYS A 181 20.44 19.18 8.48
N PHE A 182 19.21 18.68 8.44
CA PHE A 182 18.01 19.44 8.17
C PHE A 182 17.10 19.53 9.38
N ASP A 183 16.43 20.66 9.54
CA ASP A 183 15.41 20.88 10.56
C ASP A 183 14.09 20.24 10.15
N ILE A 184 13.77 20.31 8.85
CA ILE A 184 12.54 19.82 8.27
C ILE A 184 12.88 19.02 7.01
N ILE A 185 12.26 17.82 6.88
CA ILE A 185 12.30 17.02 5.66
C ILE A 185 10.86 16.74 5.26
N ILE A 186 10.48 17.19 4.08
CA ILE A 186 9.15 17.06 3.50
C ILE A 186 9.24 16.44 2.11
N GLY A 187 8.12 15.96 1.56
CA GLY A 187 8.08 15.51 0.17
C GLY A 187 7.22 14.27 -0.06
N ASN A 188 7.26 13.83 -1.30
CA ASN A 188 6.61 12.62 -1.81
C ASN A 188 7.67 11.73 -2.49
N PRO A 189 8.31 10.80 -1.78
CA PRO A 189 9.34 9.91 -2.34
C PRO A 189 8.80 9.05 -3.50
N PRO A 190 9.64 8.69 -4.49
CA PRO A 190 9.21 7.93 -5.66
C PRO A 190 8.78 6.49 -5.32
N TYR A 191 7.65 6.03 -5.91
CA TYR A 191 7.07 4.70 -5.68
C TYR A 191 7.54 3.71 -6.76
N VAL A 192 8.76 3.22 -6.61
CA VAL A 192 9.40 2.35 -7.61
C VAL A 192 9.66 0.97 -7.00
N GLY A 193 8.90 -0.02 -7.48
CA GLY A 193 9.09 -1.41 -7.06
C GLY A 193 10.40 -2.01 -7.57
N HIS A 194 10.95 -2.96 -6.82
CA HIS A 194 12.24 -3.62 -7.09
C HIS A 194 12.45 -4.15 -8.54
N LYS A 195 11.36 -4.47 -9.26
CA LYS A 195 11.43 -4.99 -10.64
C LYS A 195 11.82 -3.94 -11.68
N LEU A 196 11.61 -2.67 -11.37
CA LEU A 196 11.85 -1.55 -12.27
C LEU A 196 13.26 -0.97 -12.15
N LEU A 197 14.00 -1.34 -11.10
CA LEU A 197 15.37 -0.90 -10.87
C LEU A 197 16.36 -1.69 -11.75
N THR A 198 17.41 -1.02 -12.26
CA THR A 198 18.52 -1.68 -12.93
C THR A 198 19.29 -2.59 -11.96
N LYS A 199 20.07 -3.53 -12.48
CA LYS A 199 20.83 -4.47 -11.62
C LYS A 199 21.88 -3.74 -10.77
N GLU A 200 22.57 -2.78 -11.38
CA GLU A 200 23.63 -1.98 -10.75
C GLU A 200 23.05 -1.11 -9.64
N TYR A 201 21.94 -0.40 -9.91
CA TYR A 201 21.29 0.44 -8.92
C TYR A 201 20.70 -0.39 -7.77
N LYS A 202 20.12 -1.55 -8.10
CA LYS A 202 19.64 -2.49 -7.07
C LYS A 202 20.75 -2.95 -6.14
N GLN A 203 21.95 -3.26 -6.67
CA GLN A 203 23.10 -3.64 -5.84
C GLN A 203 23.52 -2.49 -4.93
N PHE A 204 23.64 -1.26 -5.46
CA PHE A 204 23.92 -0.05 -4.67
C PHE A 204 22.92 0.12 -3.52
N ILE A 205 21.61 0.01 -3.80
CA ILE A 205 20.56 0.13 -2.79
C ILE A 205 20.64 -0.98 -1.74
N MET A 206 20.88 -2.23 -2.16
CA MET A 206 21.03 -3.35 -1.23
C MET A 206 22.23 -3.20 -0.31
N ASP A 207 23.33 -2.64 -0.79
CA ASP A 207 24.53 -2.44 0.01
C ASP A 207 24.38 -1.28 1.01
N LYS A 208 23.86 -0.12 0.54
CA LYS A 208 23.75 1.10 1.35
C LYS A 208 22.55 1.07 2.32
N TYR A 209 21.43 0.46 1.91
CA TYR A 209 20.15 0.52 2.62
C TYR A 209 19.66 -0.85 3.14
N LYS A 210 20.56 -1.81 3.36
CA LYS A 210 20.26 -3.19 3.83
C LYS A 210 19.40 -3.27 5.09
N GLU A 211 19.41 -2.22 5.92
CA GLU A 211 18.62 -2.15 7.17
C GLU A 211 17.13 -1.96 6.93
N VAL A 212 16.74 -1.42 5.77
CA VAL A 212 15.35 -1.15 5.41
C VAL A 212 14.93 -1.80 4.10
N TYR A 213 15.89 -2.23 3.27
CA TYR A 213 15.66 -2.74 1.93
C TYR A 213 16.13 -4.19 1.77
N ARG A 214 15.26 -5.03 1.23
CA ARG A 214 15.55 -6.42 0.82
C ARG A 214 14.76 -6.73 -0.46
N ASP A 215 14.91 -7.95 -1.00
CA ASP A 215 14.12 -8.37 -2.18
C ASP A 215 12.62 -8.10 -1.99
N LYS A 216 11.97 -7.60 -3.03
CA LYS A 216 10.57 -7.15 -3.07
C LYS A 216 10.24 -5.90 -2.23
N SER A 217 11.21 -5.20 -1.70
CA SER A 217 11.02 -3.88 -1.09
C SER A 217 10.79 -2.81 -2.15
N ASP A 218 10.27 -1.67 -1.73
CA ASP A 218 10.06 -0.51 -2.58
C ASP A 218 11.11 0.56 -2.31
N LEU A 219 11.43 1.38 -3.30
CA LEU A 219 12.50 2.36 -3.22
C LEU A 219 12.25 3.41 -2.13
N TYR A 220 11.00 3.81 -1.90
CA TYR A 220 10.69 4.82 -0.88
C TYR A 220 11.08 4.40 0.55
N PHE A 221 11.31 3.09 0.82
CA PHE A 221 11.85 2.64 2.11
C PHE A 221 13.24 3.23 2.38
N CYS A 222 14.04 3.38 1.32
CA CYS A 222 15.37 3.96 1.42
C CYS A 222 15.31 5.46 1.74
N PHE A 223 14.30 6.17 1.21
CA PHE A 223 14.07 7.59 1.51
C PHE A 223 13.71 7.81 2.97
N TYR A 224 12.96 6.92 3.62
CA TYR A 224 12.76 6.98 5.06
C TYR A 224 14.07 6.95 5.85
N LYS A 225 14.92 5.95 5.56
CA LYS A 225 16.23 5.85 6.24
C LYS A 225 17.09 7.07 5.97
N ASN A 226 17.19 7.49 4.72
CA ASN A 226 17.97 8.65 4.31
C ASN A 226 17.50 9.92 5.03
N SER A 227 16.19 10.17 5.07
CA SER A 227 15.60 11.30 5.78
C SER A 227 15.94 11.28 7.27
N ILE A 228 15.84 10.12 7.94
CA ILE A 228 16.15 9.99 9.36
C ILE A 228 17.65 10.27 9.63
N GLU A 229 18.52 9.81 8.75
CA GLU A 229 19.95 10.03 8.86
C GLU A 229 20.32 11.50 8.63
N LEU A 230 19.63 12.19 7.74
CA LEU A 230 19.82 13.61 7.45
C LEU A 230 19.14 14.56 8.45
N LEU A 231 18.24 14.07 9.28
CA LEU A 231 17.50 14.87 10.23
C LEU A 231 18.36 15.35 11.39
N LYS A 232 18.19 16.61 11.83
CA LYS A 232 18.71 17.12 13.12
C LYS A 232 17.99 16.44 14.29
N LYS A 233 18.55 16.56 15.51
CA LYS A 233 17.97 15.95 16.72
C LYS A 233 16.52 16.38 16.98
N ASP A 234 16.23 17.66 16.83
CA ASP A 234 14.91 18.25 17.09
C ASP A 234 14.10 18.46 15.80
N GLY A 235 14.58 17.90 14.68
CA GLY A 235 13.95 18.03 13.38
C GLY A 235 12.67 17.22 13.23
N VAL A 236 11.92 17.52 12.16
CA VAL A 236 10.68 16.84 11.80
C VAL A 236 10.74 16.31 10.37
N ILE A 237 10.22 15.10 10.19
CA ILE A 237 9.96 14.50 8.88
C ILE A 237 8.45 14.45 8.69
N HIS A 238 7.96 14.93 7.53
CA HIS A 238 6.55 14.89 7.20
C HIS A 238 6.39 14.52 5.72
N LEU A 239 6.03 13.26 5.46
CA LEU A 239 6.01 12.68 4.11
C LEU A 239 4.62 12.15 3.76
N ILE A 240 4.28 12.20 2.46
CA ILE A 240 3.21 11.38 1.90
C ILE A 240 3.84 10.18 1.19
N THR A 241 3.34 8.97 1.46
CA THR A 241 3.89 7.72 0.93
C THR A 241 2.78 6.69 0.71
N PRO A 242 3.04 5.59 -0.04
CA PRO A 242 2.12 4.46 -0.06
C PRO A 242 1.93 3.88 1.34
N ARG A 243 0.68 3.69 1.73
CA ARG A 243 0.31 3.19 3.07
C ARG A 243 0.67 1.73 3.36
N TYR A 244 0.99 0.94 2.34
CA TYR A 244 1.14 -0.52 2.52
C TYR A 244 2.33 -0.91 3.41
N PHE A 245 3.30 -0.01 3.68
CA PHE A 245 4.37 -0.29 4.64
C PHE A 245 3.83 -0.49 6.07
N LEU A 246 2.65 0.02 6.38
CA LEU A 246 2.00 -0.18 7.68
C LEU A 246 1.68 -1.66 7.95
N GLU A 247 1.45 -2.47 6.91
CA GLU A 247 0.89 -3.82 7.02
C GLU A 247 1.69 -4.89 6.26
N SER A 248 2.48 -4.49 5.25
CA SER A 248 3.20 -5.41 4.37
C SER A 248 4.36 -6.11 5.08
N ILE A 249 4.54 -7.41 4.80
CA ILE A 249 5.71 -8.17 5.27
C ILE A 249 7.01 -7.65 4.66
N SER A 250 6.98 -7.21 3.39
CA SER A 250 8.17 -6.65 2.75
C SER A 250 8.72 -5.40 3.46
N ALA A 251 7.87 -4.72 4.24
CA ALA A 251 8.23 -3.52 5.02
C ALA A 251 8.60 -3.80 6.48
N GLU A 252 8.73 -5.05 6.89
CA GLU A 252 9.09 -5.41 8.27
C GLU A 252 10.41 -4.76 8.72
N LEU A 253 11.43 -4.76 7.86
CA LEU A 253 12.71 -4.12 8.16
C LEU A 253 12.54 -2.60 8.34
N LEU A 254 11.76 -1.96 7.45
CA LEU A 254 11.47 -0.54 7.59
C LEU A 254 10.78 -0.23 8.92
N ARG A 255 9.73 -0.98 9.28
CA ARG A 255 9.03 -0.76 10.55
C ARG A 255 9.95 -0.89 11.76
N LYS A 256 10.80 -1.93 11.80
CA LYS A 256 11.82 -2.10 12.84
C LYS A 256 12.82 -0.94 12.89
N TYR A 257 13.20 -0.43 11.72
CA TYR A 257 14.10 0.71 11.64
C TYR A 257 13.44 1.99 12.16
N LEU A 258 12.18 2.25 11.78
CA LEU A 258 11.40 3.39 12.28
C LEU A 258 11.22 3.32 13.79
N GLU A 259 10.83 2.17 14.33
CA GLU A 259 10.67 1.95 15.77
C GLU A 259 11.93 2.32 16.57
N LYS A 260 13.10 1.94 16.04
CA LYS A 260 14.38 2.20 16.70
C LYS A 260 14.81 3.67 16.65
N ASN A 261 14.50 4.37 15.57
CA ASN A 261 15.15 5.65 15.24
C ASN A 261 14.23 6.86 15.32
N VAL A 262 12.90 6.66 15.31
CA VAL A 262 11.93 7.78 15.35
C VAL A 262 10.79 7.55 16.33
N GLU A 263 10.11 8.64 16.67
CA GLU A 263 8.82 8.68 17.33
C GLU A 263 7.80 9.24 16.34
N ILE A 264 6.71 8.49 16.12
CA ILE A 264 5.68 8.88 15.17
C ILE A 264 4.65 9.74 15.91
N GLU A 265 4.48 10.98 15.44
CA GLU A 265 3.49 11.91 15.99
C GLU A 265 2.10 11.64 15.42
N GLU A 266 2.03 11.47 14.09
CA GLU A 266 0.77 11.43 13.38
C GLU A 266 0.84 10.52 12.15
N ILE A 267 -0.28 9.84 11.88
CA ILE A 267 -0.52 9.13 10.62
C ILE A 267 -1.92 9.50 10.14
N ILE A 268 -2.04 9.99 8.91
CA ILE A 268 -3.32 10.11 8.21
C ILE A 268 -3.38 9.01 7.17
N ASP A 269 -4.24 8.02 7.41
CA ASP A 269 -4.38 6.82 6.58
C ASP A 269 -5.64 6.94 5.72
N PHE A 270 -5.46 7.23 4.43
CA PHE A 270 -6.56 7.36 3.47
C PHE A 270 -7.18 6.01 3.06
N LEU A 271 -6.67 4.88 3.58
CA LEU A 271 -7.07 3.52 3.20
C LEU A 271 -7.03 3.29 1.69
N GLY A 272 -8.16 3.11 1.06
CA GLY A 272 -8.27 2.88 -0.38
C GLY A 272 -8.76 4.10 -1.16
N ALA A 273 -8.83 5.28 -0.54
CA ALA A 273 -9.21 6.49 -1.26
C ALA A 273 -8.13 6.87 -2.28
N GLU A 274 -8.56 7.25 -3.47
CA GLU A 274 -7.66 7.75 -4.51
C GLU A 274 -7.24 9.17 -4.18
N VAL A 275 -5.99 9.32 -3.76
CA VAL A 275 -5.37 10.62 -3.45
C VAL A 275 -4.67 11.18 -4.70
N PHE A 276 -4.17 10.30 -5.55
CA PHE A 276 -3.47 10.65 -6.79
C PHE A 276 -4.32 10.36 -8.01
N ASP A 277 -4.19 11.19 -9.04
CA ASP A 277 -4.92 11.04 -10.29
C ASP A 277 -4.58 9.74 -11.02
N CYS A 278 -5.63 9.01 -11.43
CA CYS A 278 -5.55 7.83 -12.31
C CYS A 278 -4.66 6.69 -11.81
N VAL A 279 -4.34 6.64 -10.51
CA VAL A 279 -3.45 5.62 -9.95
C VAL A 279 -4.07 5.00 -8.71
N GLY A 280 -4.32 3.70 -8.75
CA GLY A 280 -4.85 2.93 -7.62
C GLY A 280 -3.85 2.73 -6.47
N ILE A 281 -3.12 3.80 -6.09
CA ILE A 281 -2.19 3.79 -4.96
C ILE A 281 -2.89 4.34 -3.72
N SER A 282 -2.97 3.50 -2.71
CA SER A 282 -3.44 3.92 -1.39
C SER A 282 -2.30 4.62 -0.65
N ALA A 283 -2.53 5.88 -0.26
CA ALA A 283 -1.53 6.72 0.40
C ALA A 283 -1.77 6.86 1.91
N CYS A 284 -0.75 7.34 2.60
CA CYS A 284 -0.85 7.91 3.94
C CYS A 284 0.13 9.07 4.10
N ILE A 285 -0.22 10.01 4.97
CA ILE A 285 0.70 11.06 5.43
C ILE A 285 1.25 10.60 6.77
N ILE A 286 2.55 10.75 6.99
CA ILE A 286 3.21 10.40 8.25
C ILE A 286 4.11 11.52 8.73
N ARG A 287 3.96 11.88 10.02
CA ARG A 287 4.79 12.87 10.70
C ARG A 287 5.58 12.22 11.81
N MET A 288 6.89 12.44 11.81
CA MET A 288 7.83 11.77 12.69
C MET A 288 8.87 12.73 13.23
N ARG A 289 9.35 12.44 14.43
CA ARG A 289 10.52 13.09 15.07
C ARG A 289 11.61 12.06 15.33
N LYS A 290 12.84 12.54 15.52
CA LYS A 290 13.94 11.65 15.92
C LYS A 290 13.67 11.06 17.32
N LYS A 291 14.10 9.81 17.53
CA LYS A 291 13.91 9.10 18.81
C LYS A 291 14.50 9.91 19.97
N GLY A 292 13.74 9.99 21.07
CA GLY A 292 14.11 10.75 22.25
C GLY A 292 13.62 12.21 22.25
N TYR A 293 12.75 12.57 21.29
CA TYR A 293 12.06 13.87 21.31
C TYR A 293 11.03 13.97 22.45
N GLY A 294 10.43 12.85 22.83
CA GLY A 294 9.51 12.74 23.96
C GLY A 294 8.05 12.50 23.59
N ILE A 295 7.79 11.98 22.38
CA ILE A 295 6.42 11.64 21.95
C ILE A 295 6.03 10.28 22.50
N SER A 296 5.05 10.28 23.39
CA SER A 296 4.51 9.06 24.00
C SER A 296 3.30 8.48 23.29
N THR A 297 2.62 9.28 22.46
CA THR A 297 1.36 8.92 21.81
C THR A 297 1.40 9.28 20.33
N THR A 298 1.01 8.34 19.49
CA THR A 298 0.79 8.55 18.06
C THR A 298 -0.70 8.76 17.79
N ASN A 299 -1.04 9.84 17.10
CA ASN A 299 -2.40 10.11 16.65
C ASN A 299 -2.58 9.54 15.24
N ILE A 300 -3.61 8.75 15.03
CA ILE A 300 -3.90 8.14 13.73
C ILE A 300 -5.31 8.51 13.32
N TYR A 301 -5.44 9.10 12.14
CA TYR A 301 -6.71 9.43 11.52
C TYR A 301 -6.90 8.51 10.32
N ARG A 302 -7.81 7.54 10.45
CA ARG A 302 -8.05 6.54 9.41
C ARG A 302 -9.43 6.70 8.82
N LYS A 303 -9.52 6.67 7.50
CA LYS A 303 -10.81 6.70 6.81
C LYS A 303 -11.65 5.48 7.21
N LYS A 304 -12.92 5.71 7.60
CA LYS A 304 -13.81 4.66 8.14
C LYS A 304 -14.39 3.75 7.09
N SER A 305 -14.52 4.18 5.86
CA SER A 305 -15.47 3.57 4.97
C SER A 305 -14.92 2.40 4.18
N ASP A 306 -15.62 1.28 4.26
CA ASP A 306 -15.63 0.21 3.25
C ASP A 306 -16.45 0.60 2.00
N LYS A 307 -17.23 1.68 2.07
CA LYS A 307 -17.99 2.20 0.93
C LYS A 307 -17.09 3.10 0.09
N TYR A 308 -16.95 2.72 -1.18
CA TYR A 308 -16.45 3.59 -2.22
C TYR A 308 -17.16 4.92 -2.15
N ILE A 309 -16.45 5.96 -1.79
CA ILE A 309 -16.69 7.22 -2.41
C ILE A 309 -15.76 7.19 -3.63
N TYR A 310 -16.31 6.91 -4.80
CA TYR A 310 -15.71 7.40 -6.02
C TYR A 310 -15.63 8.90 -5.81
N VAL A 311 -14.44 9.38 -5.55
CA VAL A 311 -14.18 10.81 -5.46
C VAL A 311 -14.11 11.32 -6.89
N ASN A 312 -15.27 11.36 -7.56
CA ASN A 312 -15.46 12.25 -8.70
C ASN A 312 -15.55 13.71 -8.25
N ASP A 313 -15.65 13.96 -6.94
CA ASP A 313 -15.56 15.27 -6.33
C ASP A 313 -14.28 15.35 -5.50
N ARG A 314 -13.16 15.66 -6.17
CA ARG A 314 -11.86 15.95 -5.53
C ARG A 314 -11.96 17.04 -4.47
N LYS A 315 -12.85 18.00 -4.65
CA LYS A 315 -13.14 19.06 -3.68
C LYS A 315 -13.48 18.53 -2.28
N ASN A 316 -14.16 17.38 -2.15
CA ASN A 316 -14.63 16.89 -0.86
C ASN A 316 -13.62 16.10 -0.03
N LEU A 317 -12.51 15.63 -0.60
CA LEU A 317 -11.54 14.85 0.19
C LEU A 317 -10.46 15.72 0.80
N VAL A 318 -10.26 16.88 0.26
CA VAL A 318 -9.08 17.68 0.51
C VAL A 318 -9.37 19.11 0.95
N GLU A 319 -10.58 19.64 0.74
CA GLU A 319 -10.98 20.92 1.37
C GLU A 319 -10.76 20.93 2.89
N SER A 320 -10.26 19.80 3.44
CA SER A 320 -10.11 19.70 4.87
C SER A 320 -9.16 18.62 5.36
N VAL A 321 -7.90 18.57 4.93
CA VAL A 321 -6.94 17.72 5.68
C VAL A 321 -6.90 18.17 7.15
N ASP A 322 -7.07 19.45 7.47
CA ASP A 322 -7.24 19.94 8.84
C ASP A 322 -8.60 19.56 9.44
N GLU A 323 -9.67 19.47 8.66
CA GLU A 323 -10.97 18.97 9.10
C GLU A 323 -10.98 17.45 9.34
N ILE A 324 -10.08 16.68 8.73
CA ILE A 324 -9.94 15.23 9.01
C ILE A 324 -9.84 14.97 10.51
N LYS A 325 -9.12 15.82 11.24
CA LYS A 325 -8.95 15.70 12.69
C LYS A 325 -10.27 15.86 13.47
N ASN A 326 -11.22 16.59 12.90
CA ASN A 326 -12.54 16.89 13.48
C ASN A 326 -13.66 16.13 12.79
N ASN A 327 -13.41 15.53 11.63
CA ASN A 327 -14.40 14.79 10.85
C ASN A 327 -14.59 13.36 11.38
N THR A 328 -15.36 13.23 12.46
CA THR A 328 -15.72 11.93 13.04
C THR A 328 -16.67 11.11 12.18
N LYS A 329 -17.25 11.67 11.13
CA LYS A 329 -18.17 10.97 10.21
C LYS A 329 -17.38 10.02 9.28
N ASP A 330 -16.35 10.53 8.64
CA ASP A 330 -15.61 9.82 7.59
C ASP A 330 -14.29 9.22 8.08
N PHE A 331 -13.75 9.73 9.18
CA PHE A 331 -12.51 9.27 9.77
C PHE A 331 -12.72 8.78 11.21
N GLU A 332 -12.00 7.75 11.58
CA GLU A 332 -11.82 7.34 12.98
C GLU A 332 -10.52 7.94 13.52
N SER A 333 -10.57 8.45 14.74
CA SER A 333 -9.38 8.87 15.47
C SER A 333 -8.94 7.74 16.40
N ILE A 334 -7.70 7.28 16.21
CA ILE A 334 -7.09 6.21 17.00
C ILE A 334 -5.88 6.80 17.69
N LYS A 335 -5.80 6.67 19.01
CA LYS A 335 -4.62 7.04 19.80
C LYS A 335 -3.93 5.78 20.29
N ILE A 336 -2.67 5.63 19.96
CA ILE A 336 -1.86 4.51 20.42
C ILE A 336 -0.59 4.99 21.09
N SER A 337 -0.12 4.29 22.11
CA SER A 337 1.22 4.53 22.63
C SER A 337 2.26 4.26 21.54
N THR A 338 3.25 5.14 21.38
CA THR A 338 4.36 4.92 20.45
C THR A 338 5.09 3.60 20.69
N SER A 339 5.08 3.10 21.95
CA SER A 339 5.64 1.79 22.28
C SER A 339 4.85 0.60 21.72
N ARG A 340 3.58 0.79 21.30
CA ARG A 340 2.76 -0.27 20.66
C ARG A 340 3.03 -0.45 19.18
N LEU A 341 3.70 0.51 18.54
CA LEU A 341 4.19 0.34 17.16
C LEU A 341 5.46 -0.51 17.15
N GLN A 342 5.46 -1.62 17.92
CA GLN A 342 6.59 -2.53 18.02
C GLN A 342 6.31 -3.77 17.16
N SER A 343 7.24 -4.09 16.25
CA SER A 343 7.36 -5.29 15.40
C SER A 343 6.18 -5.56 14.45
N ASP A 344 4.98 -5.73 14.93
CA ASP A 344 3.74 -5.84 14.15
C ASP A 344 2.86 -4.62 14.47
N TRP A 345 2.90 -3.63 13.62
CA TRP A 345 2.14 -2.39 13.76
C TRP A 345 0.63 -2.65 13.65
N ILE A 346 0.03 -3.10 14.75
CA ILE A 346 -1.41 -3.31 14.80
C ILE A 346 -2.08 -1.98 15.12
N ILE A 347 -2.59 -1.34 14.08
CA ILE A 347 -3.30 -0.07 14.20
C ILE A 347 -4.79 -0.37 14.34
N ALA A 348 -5.28 -0.34 15.57
CA ALA A 348 -6.67 -0.59 15.93
C ALA A 348 -7.11 0.32 17.08
N ASN A 349 -8.40 0.67 17.11
CA ASN A 349 -9.00 1.35 18.25
C ASN A 349 -8.99 0.45 19.49
N GLU A 350 -9.30 1.00 20.67
CA GLU A 350 -9.23 0.27 21.94
C GLU A 350 -10.12 -0.99 21.96
N LYS A 351 -11.35 -0.88 21.40
CA LYS A 351 -12.29 -2.00 21.36
C LYS A 351 -11.80 -3.13 20.46
N ASP A 352 -11.26 -2.81 19.30
CA ASP A 352 -10.73 -3.79 18.37
C ASP A 352 -9.43 -4.41 18.91
N MET A 353 -8.60 -3.62 19.58
CA MET A 353 -7.41 -4.11 20.24
C MET A 353 -7.74 -5.04 21.40
N GLU A 354 -8.78 -4.73 22.21
CA GLU A 354 -9.25 -5.63 23.26
C GLU A 354 -9.65 -6.98 22.68
N LEU A 355 -10.47 -6.99 21.62
CA LEU A 355 -10.87 -8.21 20.92
C LEU A 355 -9.64 -9.00 20.43
N TYR A 356 -8.73 -8.31 19.72
CA TYR A 356 -7.51 -8.94 19.21
C TYR A 356 -6.71 -9.61 20.32
N LEU A 357 -6.43 -8.89 21.42
CA LEU A 357 -5.64 -9.41 22.54
C LEU A 357 -6.34 -10.53 23.29
N ARG A 358 -7.68 -10.52 23.38
CA ARG A 358 -8.44 -11.62 24.00
C ARG A 358 -8.26 -12.90 23.21
N ILE A 359 -8.48 -12.86 21.89
CA ILE A 359 -8.30 -14.04 21.02
C ILE A 359 -6.84 -14.53 21.06
N GLU A 360 -5.88 -13.61 21.05
CA GLU A 360 -4.45 -13.96 21.13
C GLU A 360 -4.07 -14.68 22.44
N LYS A 361 -4.75 -14.36 23.54
CA LYS A 361 -4.54 -14.98 24.86
C LYS A 361 -5.28 -16.30 25.05
N MET A 362 -6.23 -16.67 24.18
CA MET A 362 -6.92 -17.95 24.28
C MET A 362 -5.94 -19.11 24.24
N GLN A 363 -6.18 -20.12 25.08
CA GLN A 363 -5.42 -21.37 25.01
C GLN A 363 -5.77 -22.09 23.68
N GLY A 364 -4.80 -22.45 22.88
CA GLY A 364 -4.98 -23.09 21.58
C GLY A 364 -3.77 -22.90 20.68
N TYR A 365 -3.95 -23.14 19.41
CA TYR A 365 -2.88 -23.23 18.40
C TYR A 365 -2.93 -22.09 17.40
N ARG A 366 -1.82 -21.82 16.73
CA ARG A 366 -1.85 -21.11 15.44
C ARG A 366 -2.25 -22.10 14.35
N LEU A 367 -2.98 -21.62 13.35
CA LEU A 367 -3.44 -22.51 12.27
C LEU A 367 -2.27 -23.26 11.60
N TYR A 368 -1.07 -22.64 11.45
CA TYR A 368 0.12 -23.31 10.91
C TYR A 368 0.65 -24.46 11.79
N GLU A 369 0.34 -24.48 13.06
CA GLU A 369 0.76 -25.55 13.97
C GLU A 369 -0.07 -26.81 13.72
N ILE A 370 -1.37 -26.66 13.43
CA ILE A 370 -2.34 -27.76 13.27
C ILE A 370 -2.65 -28.09 11.80
N ALA A 371 -2.26 -27.25 10.85
CA ALA A 371 -2.61 -27.42 9.43
C ALA A 371 -1.45 -27.07 8.51
N GLU A 372 -1.48 -27.61 7.31
CA GLU A 372 -0.58 -27.29 6.20
C GLU A 372 -1.34 -26.54 5.13
N SER A 373 -0.68 -25.54 4.52
CA SER A 373 -1.27 -24.68 3.49
C SER A 373 -0.70 -24.95 2.11
N SER A 374 -1.53 -24.81 1.09
CA SER A 374 -1.13 -24.90 -0.30
C SER A 374 -1.83 -23.84 -1.16
N GLN A 375 -1.17 -23.47 -2.25
CA GLN A 375 -1.74 -22.62 -3.29
C GLN A 375 -2.28 -23.49 -4.42
N GLY A 376 -3.34 -23.06 -5.07
CA GLY A 376 -3.87 -23.70 -6.27
C GLY A 376 -2.88 -23.73 -7.44
N VAL A 377 -3.29 -24.35 -8.52
CA VAL A 377 -2.50 -24.55 -9.73
C VAL A 377 -2.21 -23.23 -10.43
N ILE A 378 -0.97 -23.03 -10.84
CA ILE A 378 -0.58 -21.96 -11.75
C ILE A 378 -0.38 -22.59 -13.14
N THR A 379 -1.27 -22.25 -14.07
CA THR A 379 -1.25 -22.83 -15.43
C THR A 379 -0.18 -22.20 -16.32
N GLY A 380 0.15 -20.93 -16.08
CA GLY A 380 0.97 -20.10 -16.98
C GLY A 380 0.20 -19.60 -18.21
N CYS A 381 -0.91 -20.26 -18.57
CA CYS A 381 -1.84 -19.79 -19.59
C CYS A 381 -3.22 -20.44 -19.39
N ASP A 382 -4.11 -19.75 -18.66
CA ASP A 382 -5.44 -20.27 -18.35
C ASP A 382 -6.23 -20.68 -19.59
N LYS A 383 -6.10 -19.93 -20.69
CA LYS A 383 -6.81 -20.20 -21.94
C LYS A 383 -6.46 -21.55 -22.59
N ALA A 384 -5.26 -22.08 -22.30
CA ALA A 384 -4.79 -23.35 -22.81
C ALA A 384 -5.32 -24.55 -21.98
N PHE A 385 -5.51 -24.34 -20.67
CA PHE A 385 -5.73 -25.47 -19.74
C PHE A 385 -7.08 -25.43 -19.01
N ILE A 386 -7.79 -24.29 -19.00
CA ILE A 386 -9.05 -24.15 -18.26
C ILE A 386 -10.21 -23.97 -19.23
N LEU A 387 -11.17 -24.87 -19.14
CA LEU A 387 -12.38 -24.93 -19.97
C LEU A 387 -13.61 -24.71 -19.08
N LYS A 388 -14.65 -24.08 -19.62
CA LYS A 388 -15.97 -24.04 -18.96
C LYS A 388 -16.66 -25.38 -19.07
N ASN A 389 -17.53 -25.74 -18.13
CA ASN A 389 -18.26 -27.01 -18.14
C ASN A 389 -19.15 -27.21 -19.39
N ASN A 390 -19.52 -26.15 -20.07
CA ASN A 390 -20.29 -26.21 -21.33
C ASN A 390 -19.42 -26.20 -22.61
N ASP A 391 -18.09 -26.31 -22.50
CA ASP A 391 -17.19 -26.32 -23.64
C ASP A 391 -17.27 -27.66 -24.38
N ASN A 392 -17.57 -27.62 -25.67
CA ASN A 392 -17.72 -28.81 -26.49
C ASN A 392 -16.43 -29.63 -26.58
N ARG A 393 -15.28 -29.05 -26.41
CA ARG A 393 -13.99 -29.74 -26.42
C ARG A 393 -13.88 -30.81 -25.33
N LEU A 394 -14.56 -30.62 -24.20
CA LEU A 394 -14.54 -31.56 -23.07
C LEU A 394 -14.95 -32.98 -23.45
N LYS A 395 -15.83 -33.14 -24.45
CA LYS A 395 -16.34 -34.46 -24.92
C LYS A 395 -15.24 -35.36 -25.49
N ASN A 396 -14.17 -34.75 -26.01
CA ASN A 396 -13.09 -35.45 -26.70
C ASN A 396 -11.79 -35.50 -25.88
N ILE A 397 -11.83 -35.02 -24.64
CA ILE A 397 -10.67 -35.03 -23.73
C ILE A 397 -10.77 -36.27 -22.83
N THR A 398 -9.65 -36.94 -22.65
CA THR A 398 -9.53 -38.12 -21.79
C THR A 398 -9.97 -37.75 -20.35
N PRO A 399 -11.02 -38.39 -19.78
CA PRO A 399 -11.59 -37.99 -18.49
C PRO A 399 -10.59 -37.92 -17.34
N LYS A 400 -9.59 -38.82 -17.30
CA LYS A 400 -8.54 -38.83 -16.24
C LYS A 400 -7.71 -37.56 -16.18
N LEU A 401 -7.60 -36.82 -17.32
CA LEU A 401 -6.86 -35.57 -17.41
C LEU A 401 -7.72 -34.36 -17.03
N LEU A 402 -9.03 -34.53 -16.92
CA LEU A 402 -9.94 -33.47 -16.51
C LEU A 402 -10.12 -33.46 -15.00
N LYS A 403 -9.92 -32.31 -14.41
CA LYS A 403 -10.11 -32.06 -12.99
C LYS A 403 -11.12 -30.93 -12.78
N ASP A 404 -12.07 -31.11 -11.87
CA ASP A 404 -13.00 -30.06 -11.50
C ASP A 404 -12.24 -28.94 -10.80
N LEU A 405 -12.42 -27.70 -11.26
CA LEU A 405 -11.60 -26.56 -10.87
C LEU A 405 -12.44 -25.47 -10.20
N ALA A 406 -12.17 -25.19 -8.93
CA ALA A 406 -12.72 -24.07 -8.20
C ALA A 406 -11.88 -22.80 -8.43
N LYS A 407 -12.56 -21.68 -8.66
CA LYS A 407 -12.01 -20.31 -8.66
C LYS A 407 -12.50 -19.52 -7.44
N SER A 408 -11.86 -18.42 -7.12
CA SER A 408 -12.23 -17.57 -5.98
C SER A 408 -13.73 -17.25 -5.90
N ARG A 409 -14.37 -17.04 -7.04
CA ARG A 409 -15.81 -16.73 -7.12
C ARG A 409 -16.74 -17.90 -6.81
N ASP A 410 -16.23 -19.13 -6.90
CA ASP A 410 -17.02 -20.35 -6.66
C ASP A 410 -17.05 -20.71 -5.16
N ILE A 411 -16.26 -20.01 -4.33
CA ILE A 411 -16.16 -20.22 -2.88
C ILE A 411 -17.16 -19.31 -2.16
N GLU A 412 -18.05 -19.94 -1.40
CA GLU A 412 -18.92 -19.27 -0.44
C GLU A 412 -18.50 -19.60 0.99
N LYS A 413 -19.03 -18.87 1.99
CA LYS A 413 -18.85 -19.28 3.39
C LYS A 413 -19.43 -20.68 3.60
N TYR A 414 -18.66 -21.56 4.21
CA TYR A 414 -18.96 -22.96 4.56
C TYR A 414 -18.86 -23.96 3.41
N VAL A 415 -19.30 -23.66 2.18
CA VAL A 415 -19.42 -24.63 1.09
C VAL A 415 -18.91 -24.10 -0.25
N ILE A 416 -18.66 -25.03 -1.18
CA ILE A 416 -18.42 -24.74 -2.59
C ILE A 416 -19.58 -25.38 -3.36
N PRO A 417 -20.67 -24.65 -3.61
CA PRO A 417 -21.92 -25.27 -4.06
C PRO A 417 -21.82 -25.83 -5.49
N LYS A 418 -21.02 -25.18 -6.34
CA LYS A 418 -20.85 -25.62 -7.73
C LYS A 418 -19.59 -25.01 -8.33
N VAL A 419 -18.84 -25.82 -9.08
CA VAL A 419 -17.74 -25.34 -9.92
C VAL A 419 -18.15 -25.32 -11.39
N ASN A 420 -17.73 -24.28 -12.11
CA ASN A 420 -18.12 -24.04 -13.50
C ASN A 420 -16.98 -24.29 -14.50
N HIS A 421 -15.85 -24.82 -14.03
CA HIS A 421 -14.67 -25.04 -14.83
C HIS A 421 -14.08 -26.42 -14.62
N LYS A 422 -13.47 -26.92 -15.69
CA LYS A 422 -12.59 -28.08 -15.65
C LYS A 422 -11.19 -27.66 -16.10
N MET A 423 -10.18 -28.27 -15.52
CA MET A 423 -8.78 -28.05 -15.88
C MET A 423 -8.22 -29.32 -16.55
N ILE A 424 -7.46 -29.11 -17.61
CA ILE A 424 -6.62 -30.15 -18.21
C ILE A 424 -5.35 -30.25 -17.35
N TYR A 425 -5.22 -31.35 -16.62
CA TYR A 425 -4.04 -31.60 -15.80
C TYR A 425 -2.93 -32.21 -16.65
N SER A 426 -2.28 -31.38 -17.46
CA SER A 426 -1.33 -31.77 -18.50
C SER A 426 -0.02 -32.36 -17.97
N ASN A 427 0.27 -32.27 -16.69
CA ASN A 427 1.43 -32.92 -16.08
C ASN A 427 1.34 -34.46 -16.15
N ASP A 428 0.16 -35.03 -16.38
CA ASP A 428 -0.02 -36.46 -16.56
C ASP A 428 0.17 -36.91 -18.02
N ILE A 429 0.34 -36.00 -18.97
CA ILE A 429 0.57 -36.30 -20.38
C ILE A 429 2.04 -36.74 -20.55
N LYS A 430 2.22 -37.97 -21.04
CA LYS A 430 3.56 -38.57 -21.24
C LYS A 430 4.22 -38.05 -22.52
N CYS A 431 3.49 -38.06 -23.62
CA CYS A 431 3.93 -37.52 -24.90
C CYS A 431 2.78 -36.83 -25.66
N GLU A 432 3.11 -36.03 -26.66
CA GLU A 432 2.13 -35.27 -27.45
C GLU A 432 1.21 -36.18 -28.28
N ASP A 433 1.75 -37.29 -28.80
CA ASP A 433 1.03 -38.22 -29.65
C ASP A 433 -0.10 -38.96 -28.91
N ASP A 434 0.04 -39.18 -27.60
CA ASP A 434 -0.96 -39.87 -26.78
C ASP A 434 -2.26 -39.03 -26.62
N GLU A 435 -2.18 -37.70 -26.72
CA GLU A 435 -3.29 -36.78 -26.46
C GLU A 435 -3.42 -35.72 -27.58
N LYS A 436 -3.27 -36.16 -28.83
CA LYS A 436 -3.24 -35.31 -30.03
C LYS A 436 -4.39 -34.30 -30.10
N TYR A 437 -5.60 -34.71 -29.73
CA TYR A 437 -6.76 -33.82 -29.72
C TYR A 437 -6.56 -32.62 -28.76
N ILE A 438 -6.01 -32.85 -27.56
CA ILE A 438 -5.75 -31.82 -26.57
C ILE A 438 -4.73 -30.80 -27.10
N PHE A 439 -3.65 -31.30 -27.72
CA PHE A 439 -2.64 -30.45 -28.31
C PHE A 439 -3.23 -29.58 -29.43
N GLU A 440 -3.90 -30.17 -30.39
CA GLU A 440 -4.44 -29.45 -31.55
C GLU A 440 -5.48 -28.40 -31.17
N ASN A 441 -6.37 -28.71 -30.22
CA ASN A 441 -7.55 -27.90 -29.93
C ASN A 441 -7.44 -27.01 -28.68
N CYS A 442 -6.47 -27.29 -27.78
CA CYS A 442 -6.36 -26.59 -26.51
C CYS A 442 -4.99 -25.93 -26.30
N ILE A 443 -3.87 -26.64 -26.53
CA ILE A 443 -2.54 -26.22 -26.09
C ILE A 443 -1.72 -25.52 -27.19
N ASN A 444 -1.65 -26.10 -28.41
CA ASN A 444 -0.87 -25.57 -29.52
C ASN A 444 -1.19 -24.13 -29.92
N PRO A 445 -2.45 -23.65 -29.86
CA PRO A 445 -2.74 -22.25 -30.13
C PRO A 445 -1.98 -21.25 -29.21
N TYR A 446 -1.42 -21.74 -28.10
CA TYR A 446 -0.70 -20.95 -27.12
C TYR A 446 0.77 -21.37 -26.97
N LYS A 447 1.30 -22.18 -27.89
CA LYS A 447 2.64 -22.80 -27.81
C LYS A 447 3.74 -21.76 -27.58
N GLU A 448 3.82 -20.73 -28.40
CA GLU A 448 4.81 -19.66 -28.29
C GLU A 448 4.83 -19.02 -26.90
N LYS A 449 3.64 -18.71 -26.35
CA LYS A 449 3.52 -18.13 -25.00
C LYS A 449 3.99 -19.12 -23.93
N LEU A 450 3.71 -20.40 -24.11
CA LEU A 450 4.06 -21.44 -23.13
C LEU A 450 5.54 -21.76 -23.14
N GLU A 451 6.17 -21.78 -24.32
CA GLU A 451 7.63 -22.00 -24.50
C GLU A 451 8.45 -20.85 -23.90
N ASN A 452 7.96 -19.62 -24.00
CA ASN A 452 8.62 -18.42 -23.44
C ASN A 452 8.51 -18.28 -21.91
N ARG A 453 7.85 -19.21 -21.22
CA ARG A 453 7.83 -19.23 -19.75
C ARG A 453 9.23 -19.50 -19.18
N ARG A 454 9.57 -18.80 -18.11
CA ARG A 454 10.87 -18.92 -17.42
C ARG A 454 11.25 -20.37 -17.09
N GLU A 455 10.26 -21.16 -16.67
CA GLU A 455 10.44 -22.57 -16.28
C GLU A 455 10.78 -23.44 -17.49
N CYS A 456 10.21 -23.14 -18.65
CA CYS A 456 10.52 -23.81 -19.92
C CYS A 456 11.90 -23.43 -20.42
N LEU A 457 12.22 -22.12 -20.44
CA LEU A 457 13.55 -21.61 -20.84
C LEU A 457 14.70 -22.15 -19.97
N LYS A 458 14.39 -22.51 -18.73
CA LYS A 458 15.34 -23.15 -17.78
C LYS A 458 15.28 -24.68 -17.80
N CYS A 459 14.53 -25.29 -18.71
CA CYS A 459 14.34 -26.75 -18.82
C CYS A 459 13.80 -27.40 -17.52
N ILE A 460 13.09 -26.67 -16.68
CA ILE A 460 12.46 -27.19 -15.44
C ILE A 460 11.13 -27.87 -15.76
N ARG A 461 10.41 -27.39 -16.80
CA ARG A 461 9.11 -27.91 -17.26
C ARG A 461 9.11 -28.07 -18.76
N LYS A 462 8.34 -29.05 -19.25
CA LYS A 462 8.01 -29.14 -20.66
C LYS A 462 7.05 -28.01 -21.03
N TRP A 463 7.07 -27.54 -22.25
CA TRP A 463 6.27 -26.41 -22.70
C TRP A 463 4.74 -26.60 -22.53
N TYR A 464 4.27 -27.84 -22.56
CA TYR A 464 2.86 -28.20 -22.40
C TYR A 464 2.46 -28.56 -20.96
N GLU A 465 3.40 -28.67 -20.03
CA GLU A 465 3.07 -28.87 -18.61
C GLU A 465 2.52 -27.58 -17.98
N LEU A 466 1.70 -27.74 -16.95
CA LEU A 466 1.29 -26.63 -16.10
C LEU A 466 2.53 -25.98 -15.46
N GLN A 467 2.55 -24.65 -15.36
CA GLN A 467 3.69 -23.94 -14.81
C GLN A 467 4.03 -24.42 -13.38
N TRP A 468 3.00 -24.52 -12.54
CA TRP A 468 3.07 -25.13 -11.20
C TRP A 468 1.81 -25.95 -10.96
N GLY A 469 1.82 -27.23 -11.39
CA GLY A 469 0.66 -28.14 -11.28
C GLY A 469 0.37 -28.60 -9.86
N ARG A 470 1.33 -28.50 -8.95
CA ARG A 470 1.31 -29.04 -7.58
C ARG A 470 1.20 -30.57 -7.59
N GLU A 471 1.33 -31.19 -6.43
CA GLU A 471 1.11 -32.61 -6.24
C GLU A 471 -0.39 -32.88 -6.08
N LYS A 472 -0.89 -33.99 -6.64
CA LYS A 472 -2.30 -34.38 -6.57
C LYS A 472 -2.77 -34.58 -5.14
N SER A 473 -1.91 -35.12 -4.27
CA SER A 473 -2.18 -35.36 -2.85
C SER A 473 -2.63 -34.10 -2.10
N VAL A 474 -2.25 -32.92 -2.61
CA VAL A 474 -2.70 -31.64 -2.05
C VAL A 474 -4.18 -31.39 -2.30
N PHE A 475 -4.70 -31.87 -3.46
CA PHE A 475 -6.08 -31.66 -3.86
C PHE A 475 -6.98 -32.85 -3.51
N GLU A 476 -6.47 -34.07 -3.61
CA GLU A 476 -7.21 -35.32 -3.43
C GLU A 476 -7.33 -35.71 -1.94
N ARG A 477 -7.83 -34.74 -1.14
CA ARG A 477 -8.11 -34.87 0.30
C ARG A 477 -9.10 -33.82 0.77
N THR A 478 -9.76 -34.09 1.91
CA THR A 478 -10.56 -33.06 2.59
C THR A 478 -9.69 -31.88 2.99
N LYS A 479 -10.13 -30.67 2.68
CA LYS A 479 -9.42 -29.42 2.94
C LYS A 479 -10.36 -28.24 3.06
N VAL A 480 -9.88 -27.15 3.65
CA VAL A 480 -10.55 -25.85 3.59
C VAL A 480 -9.97 -25.04 2.45
N MET A 481 -10.83 -24.45 1.64
CA MET A 481 -10.46 -23.58 0.52
C MET A 481 -10.92 -22.15 0.79
N TYR A 482 -10.12 -21.17 0.36
CA TYR A 482 -10.44 -19.74 0.53
C TYR A 482 -9.82 -18.89 -0.57
N PRO A 483 -10.47 -17.77 -0.98
CA PRO A 483 -9.95 -16.86 -1.99
C PRO A 483 -8.76 -16.07 -1.47
N TYR A 484 -7.76 -15.77 -2.31
CA TYR A 484 -6.60 -14.95 -1.91
C TYR A 484 -6.94 -13.47 -1.70
N LYS A 485 -8.10 -13.01 -2.16
CA LYS A 485 -8.62 -11.65 -1.98
C LYS A 485 -10.12 -11.72 -1.72
N SER A 486 -10.57 -11.07 -0.66
CA SER A 486 -11.98 -11.00 -0.31
C SER A 486 -12.28 -9.74 0.51
N ILE A 487 -13.54 -9.32 0.52
CA ILE A 487 -14.06 -8.25 1.39
C ILE A 487 -14.38 -8.76 2.81
N GLU A 488 -14.51 -10.08 2.95
CA GLU A 488 -14.85 -10.76 4.21
C GLU A 488 -14.23 -12.16 4.24
N ASN A 489 -14.18 -12.77 5.42
CA ASN A 489 -13.78 -14.16 5.57
C ASN A 489 -14.68 -15.08 4.76
N LYS A 490 -14.09 -15.89 3.87
CA LYS A 490 -14.77 -16.91 3.06
C LYS A 490 -13.97 -18.20 3.08
N PHE A 491 -14.31 -19.07 4.01
CA PHE A 491 -13.70 -20.38 4.19
C PHE A 491 -14.74 -21.46 3.92
N ALA A 492 -14.43 -22.39 3.04
CA ALA A 492 -15.32 -23.49 2.66
C ALA A 492 -14.63 -24.84 2.79
N VAL A 493 -15.33 -25.85 3.27
CA VAL A 493 -14.82 -27.24 3.27
C VAL A 493 -15.02 -27.85 1.90
N ASP A 494 -14.00 -28.49 1.38
CA ASP A 494 -14.03 -29.30 0.18
C ASP A 494 -13.89 -30.79 0.55
N TYR A 495 -14.94 -31.56 0.27
CA TYR A 495 -14.98 -33.01 0.39
C TYR A 495 -14.86 -33.74 -0.96
N ASP A 496 -14.94 -32.97 -2.07
CA ASP A 496 -15.09 -33.52 -3.44
C ASP A 496 -13.75 -33.60 -4.18
N ASN A 497 -12.62 -33.36 -3.49
CA ASN A 497 -11.29 -33.37 -4.08
C ASN A 497 -11.12 -32.35 -5.24
N LEU A 498 -11.70 -31.18 -5.08
CA LEU A 498 -11.61 -30.11 -6.08
C LEU A 498 -10.18 -29.61 -6.23
N TYR A 499 -9.78 -29.39 -7.46
CA TYR A 499 -8.59 -28.62 -7.78
C TYR A 499 -8.91 -27.11 -7.71
N SER A 500 -7.92 -26.28 -7.58
CA SER A 500 -8.12 -24.84 -7.51
C SER A 500 -7.13 -24.06 -8.37
N SER A 501 -7.57 -22.91 -8.86
CA SER A 501 -6.72 -21.95 -9.58
C SER A 501 -5.81 -21.18 -8.62
N ALA A 502 -4.81 -20.49 -9.16
CA ALA A 502 -3.80 -19.76 -8.40
C ALA A 502 -4.35 -18.66 -7.46
N ASP A 503 -5.59 -18.22 -7.69
CA ASP A 503 -6.32 -17.23 -6.88
C ASP A 503 -7.05 -17.83 -5.67
N VAL A 504 -6.87 -19.12 -5.41
CA VAL A 504 -7.41 -19.86 -4.28
C VAL A 504 -6.28 -20.51 -3.50
N TYR A 505 -6.31 -20.34 -2.20
CA TYR A 505 -5.48 -21.09 -1.24
C TYR A 505 -6.30 -22.16 -0.56
N SER A 506 -5.62 -23.17 -0.04
CA SER A 506 -6.23 -24.20 0.79
C SER A 506 -5.33 -24.52 1.99
N PHE A 507 -5.94 -25.13 3.00
CA PHE A 507 -5.22 -25.80 4.07
C PHE A 507 -5.95 -27.09 4.45
N TYR A 508 -5.18 -28.04 4.96
CA TYR A 508 -5.68 -29.30 5.50
C TYR A 508 -5.07 -29.61 6.85
N LEU A 509 -5.85 -30.22 7.72
CA LEU A 509 -5.39 -30.59 9.06
C LEU A 509 -4.32 -31.67 8.99
N LYS A 510 -3.30 -31.54 9.81
CA LYS A 510 -2.35 -32.61 10.07
C LYS A 510 -3.03 -33.76 10.77
N ASP A 511 -2.60 -34.99 10.52
CA ASP A 511 -3.30 -36.20 10.98
C ASP A 511 -3.47 -36.24 12.50
N GLU A 512 -2.48 -35.76 13.26
CA GLU A 512 -2.46 -35.68 14.72
C GLU A 512 -3.54 -34.78 15.34
N TYR A 513 -4.11 -33.84 14.55
CA TYR A 513 -5.12 -32.88 15.03
C TYR A 513 -6.53 -33.15 14.50
N LYS A 514 -6.72 -34.17 13.65
CA LYS A 514 -8.03 -34.49 13.06
C LYS A 514 -9.05 -35.02 14.09
N GLU A 515 -8.57 -35.61 15.21
CA GLU A 515 -9.44 -36.02 16.29
C GLU A 515 -9.78 -34.88 17.26
N GLU A 516 -8.91 -33.84 17.31
CA GLU A 516 -9.12 -32.69 18.18
C GLU A 516 -10.03 -31.63 17.54
N PHE A 517 -9.87 -31.42 16.22
CA PHE A 517 -10.61 -30.40 15.47
C PHE A 517 -11.30 -30.96 14.24
N SER A 518 -12.60 -30.66 14.07
CA SER A 518 -13.32 -30.88 12.83
C SER A 518 -13.15 -29.70 11.85
N TYR A 519 -13.23 -29.99 10.57
CA TYR A 519 -13.23 -28.95 9.52
C TYR A 519 -14.44 -28.02 9.67
N GLU A 520 -15.58 -28.57 10.06
CA GLU A 520 -16.84 -27.86 10.26
C GLU A 520 -16.72 -26.80 11.37
N TYR A 521 -16.09 -27.16 12.48
CA TYR A 521 -15.83 -26.23 13.57
C TYR A 521 -14.88 -25.12 13.13
N ILE A 522 -13.74 -25.47 12.51
CA ILE A 522 -12.75 -24.50 12.06
C ILE A 522 -13.38 -23.51 11.07
N VAL A 523 -14.15 -23.99 10.11
CA VAL A 523 -14.80 -23.12 9.13
C VAL A 523 -15.87 -22.23 9.77
N ALA A 524 -16.61 -22.73 10.77
CA ALA A 524 -17.55 -21.93 11.54
C ALA A 524 -16.85 -20.80 12.31
N LEU A 525 -15.78 -21.15 13.01
CA LEU A 525 -14.97 -20.19 13.76
C LEU A 525 -14.40 -19.10 12.82
N LEU A 526 -13.74 -19.52 11.73
CA LEU A 526 -13.13 -18.60 10.76
C LEU A 526 -14.13 -17.71 10.03
N ASN A 527 -15.36 -18.18 9.75
CA ASN A 527 -16.41 -17.41 9.08
C ASN A 527 -17.26 -16.56 10.03
N SER A 528 -17.11 -16.70 11.35
CA SER A 528 -17.85 -15.89 12.30
C SER A 528 -17.52 -14.40 12.15
N SER A 529 -18.46 -13.53 12.48
CA SER A 529 -18.29 -12.08 12.39
C SER A 529 -17.14 -11.58 13.27
N ILE A 530 -16.91 -12.22 14.41
CA ILE A 530 -15.83 -11.90 15.34
C ILE A 530 -14.47 -12.25 14.71
N TYR A 531 -14.36 -13.42 14.06
CA TYR A 531 -13.12 -13.82 13.42
C TYR A 531 -12.86 -13.04 12.12
N ASP A 532 -13.89 -12.63 11.39
CA ASP A 532 -13.76 -11.68 10.29
C ASP A 532 -13.15 -10.37 10.78
N LYS A 533 -13.64 -9.85 11.90
CA LYS A 533 -13.10 -8.64 12.52
C LYS A 533 -11.68 -8.84 13.04
N TYR A 534 -11.42 -9.94 13.76
CA TYR A 534 -10.08 -10.30 14.24
C TYR A 534 -9.06 -10.36 13.11
N TYR A 535 -9.39 -11.01 11.99
CA TYR A 535 -8.52 -11.07 10.82
C TYR A 535 -8.24 -9.67 10.24
N LYS A 536 -9.29 -8.87 10.03
CA LYS A 536 -9.20 -7.53 9.44
C LYS A 536 -8.37 -6.53 10.26
N ILE A 537 -8.25 -6.73 11.57
CA ILE A 537 -7.41 -5.89 12.43
C ILE A 537 -5.95 -5.91 11.97
N ASN A 538 -5.42 -7.07 11.61
CA ASN A 538 -4.02 -7.24 11.22
C ASN A 538 -3.82 -7.64 9.75
N ALA A 539 -4.87 -7.72 8.94
CA ALA A 539 -4.79 -8.04 7.52
C ALA A 539 -4.28 -6.85 6.71
N LYS A 540 -3.63 -7.15 5.59
CA LYS A 540 -3.26 -6.11 4.63
C LYS A 540 -4.50 -5.60 3.91
N LYS A 541 -4.76 -4.31 4.07
CA LYS A 541 -5.87 -3.61 3.42
C LYS A 541 -5.48 -3.21 1.99
N MET A 542 -6.37 -3.46 1.06
CA MET A 542 -6.24 -3.09 -0.35
C MET A 542 -7.30 -2.05 -0.72
N SER A 543 -7.19 -1.48 -1.92
CA SER A 543 -8.25 -0.61 -2.45
C SER A 543 -9.58 -1.37 -2.51
N ARG A 544 -10.68 -0.63 -2.39
CA ARG A 544 -12.03 -1.16 -2.55
C ARG A 544 -12.49 -2.10 -1.42
N GLY A 545 -12.07 -1.87 -0.16
CA GLY A 545 -12.49 -2.68 0.98
C GLY A 545 -12.06 -4.15 0.91
N ILE A 546 -11.12 -4.47 0.00
CA ILE A 546 -10.59 -5.81 -0.18
C ILE A 546 -9.42 -6.03 0.78
N TYR A 547 -9.33 -7.24 1.33
CA TYR A 547 -8.20 -7.71 2.13
C TYR A 547 -7.49 -8.84 1.40
N ASP A 548 -6.19 -8.98 1.62
CA ASP A 548 -5.47 -10.14 1.14
C ASP A 548 -5.51 -11.28 2.19
N TYR A 549 -5.70 -12.51 1.69
CA TYR A 549 -5.78 -13.73 2.49
C TYR A 549 -4.60 -14.66 2.16
N TYR A 550 -3.38 -14.09 2.12
CA TYR A 550 -2.21 -14.93 1.93
C TYR A 550 -1.94 -15.82 3.15
N PRO A 551 -1.39 -17.05 2.94
CA PRO A 551 -1.12 -18.00 4.03
C PRO A 551 -0.28 -17.45 5.16
N ASN A 552 0.64 -16.54 4.88
CA ASN A 552 1.50 -15.89 5.87
C ASN A 552 0.73 -15.05 6.93
N LYS A 553 -0.53 -14.71 6.66
CA LYS A 553 -1.44 -14.06 7.62
C LYS A 553 -2.53 -15.04 8.08
N VAL A 554 -3.20 -15.72 7.15
CA VAL A 554 -4.28 -16.67 7.47
C VAL A 554 -3.79 -17.79 8.40
N MET A 555 -2.64 -18.38 8.09
CA MET A 555 -2.08 -19.47 8.90
C MET A 555 -1.57 -19.03 10.28
N LYS A 556 -1.48 -17.72 10.54
CA LYS A 556 -1.18 -17.18 11.86
C LYS A 556 -2.42 -16.96 12.74
N MET A 557 -3.62 -17.14 12.22
CA MET A 557 -4.84 -16.99 13.01
C MET A 557 -4.85 -18.00 14.16
N LYS A 558 -5.34 -17.54 15.32
CA LYS A 558 -5.47 -18.36 16.51
C LYS A 558 -6.68 -19.28 16.39
N ILE A 559 -6.51 -20.56 16.65
CA ILE A 559 -7.58 -21.56 16.71
C ILE A 559 -7.62 -22.09 18.14
N PHE A 560 -8.79 -22.10 18.73
CA PHE A 560 -9.02 -22.62 20.09
C PHE A 560 -10.25 -23.51 20.12
N LYS A 561 -10.36 -24.36 21.14
CA LYS A 561 -11.53 -25.17 21.43
C LYS A 561 -12.27 -24.56 22.61
N GLY A 562 -13.41 -23.90 22.33
CA GLY A 562 -14.25 -23.28 23.37
C GLY A 562 -15.22 -24.28 23.98
N ASP A 563 -15.96 -23.85 25.02
CA ASP A 563 -16.96 -24.68 25.69
C ASP A 563 -18.16 -25.01 24.78
N ASN A 564 -18.39 -24.13 23.79
CA ASN A 564 -19.48 -24.28 22.83
C ASN A 564 -19.09 -25.07 21.57
N TYR A 565 -17.91 -25.71 21.54
CA TYR A 565 -17.36 -26.40 20.37
C TYR A 565 -18.37 -27.30 19.65
N GLU A 566 -19.02 -28.21 20.38
CA GLU A 566 -19.95 -29.21 19.81
C GLU A 566 -21.20 -28.55 19.16
N LYS A 567 -21.73 -27.49 19.82
CA LYS A 567 -22.87 -26.74 19.29
C LYS A 567 -22.52 -25.97 18.02
N ILE A 568 -21.33 -25.36 18.01
CA ILE A 568 -20.83 -24.61 16.86
C ILE A 568 -20.63 -25.56 15.67
N GLU A 569 -20.04 -26.72 15.90
CA GLU A 569 -19.86 -27.76 14.89
C GLU A 569 -21.20 -28.25 14.34
N GLU A 570 -22.17 -28.56 15.21
CA GLU A 570 -23.51 -28.98 14.82
C GLU A 570 -24.21 -27.93 13.94
N TYR A 571 -24.17 -26.66 14.32
CA TYR A 571 -24.76 -25.59 13.53
C TYR A 571 -24.05 -25.40 12.18
N SER A 572 -22.73 -25.56 12.14
CA SER A 572 -21.95 -25.52 10.91
C SER A 572 -22.38 -26.61 9.94
N LYS A 573 -22.51 -27.87 10.40
CA LYS A 573 -23.02 -28.99 9.58
C LYS A 573 -24.41 -28.69 9.00
N LYS A 574 -25.32 -28.16 9.83
CA LYS A 574 -26.65 -27.76 9.39
C LYS A 574 -26.64 -26.63 8.34
N ILE A 575 -25.69 -25.68 8.45
CA ILE A 575 -25.53 -24.62 7.46
C ILE A 575 -25.04 -25.21 6.14
N MET A 576 -24.06 -26.11 6.18
CA MET A 576 -23.53 -26.77 4.97
C MET A 576 -24.61 -27.55 4.24
N GLU A 577 -25.38 -28.38 4.96
CA GLU A 577 -26.50 -29.15 4.38
C GLU A 577 -27.54 -28.25 3.73
N LYS A 578 -27.95 -27.16 4.42
CA LYS A 578 -28.97 -26.23 3.90
C LYS A 578 -28.49 -25.45 2.69
N LYS A 579 -27.23 -25.02 2.67
CA LYS A 579 -26.65 -24.33 1.51
C LYS A 579 -26.58 -25.21 0.28
N LEU A 580 -26.26 -26.47 0.44
CA LEU A 580 -26.24 -27.43 -0.66
C LEU A 580 -27.66 -27.74 -1.18
N ASN A 581 -28.68 -27.68 -0.33
CA ASN A 581 -30.09 -27.97 -0.66
C ASN A 581 -30.94 -26.73 -0.97
N ILE A 582 -30.34 -25.53 -1.05
CA ILE A 582 -31.02 -24.26 -1.36
C ILE A 582 -32.24 -24.00 -0.44
N SER A 583 -32.10 -24.20 0.86
CA SER A 583 -33.19 -24.01 1.82
C SER A 583 -33.01 -22.74 2.67
N ASP A 584 -34.15 -22.08 3.02
CA ASP A 584 -34.20 -20.83 3.77
C ASP A 584 -33.79 -20.96 5.25
N ASN A 585 -33.37 -19.84 5.82
CA ASN A 585 -33.12 -19.62 7.26
C ASN A 585 -31.71 -19.95 7.78
N ILE A 586 -30.68 -19.72 6.96
CA ILE A 586 -29.27 -19.90 7.36
C ILE A 586 -28.81 -18.79 8.30
N ASP A 587 -29.32 -17.57 8.14
CA ASP A 587 -28.87 -16.39 8.90
C ASP A 587 -29.04 -16.55 10.40
N LYS A 588 -30.12 -17.20 10.85
CA LYS A 588 -30.32 -17.50 12.28
C LYS A 588 -29.27 -18.46 12.85
N LEU A 589 -28.80 -19.41 12.04
CA LEU A 589 -27.75 -20.34 12.46
C LEU A 589 -26.39 -19.64 12.55
N ILE A 590 -26.10 -18.76 11.57
CA ILE A 590 -24.89 -17.94 11.58
C ILE A 590 -24.88 -17.03 12.81
N GLN A 591 -26.00 -16.34 13.12
CA GLN A 591 -26.12 -15.51 14.32
C GLN A 591 -25.92 -16.33 15.62
N LYS A 592 -26.41 -17.56 15.68
CA LYS A 592 -26.16 -18.43 16.84
C LYS A 592 -24.68 -18.80 16.96
N ILE A 593 -24.00 -19.11 15.87
CA ILE A 593 -22.54 -19.35 15.89
C ILE A 593 -21.81 -18.11 16.38
N ASP A 594 -22.15 -16.92 15.88
CA ASP A 594 -21.54 -15.66 16.31
C ASP A 594 -21.69 -15.45 17.82
N LEU A 595 -22.88 -15.66 18.38
CA LEU A 595 -23.12 -15.55 19.82
C LEU A 595 -22.30 -16.55 20.64
N LEU A 596 -22.26 -17.83 20.23
CA LEU A 596 -21.50 -18.86 20.92
C LEU A 596 -19.99 -18.61 20.88
N VAL A 597 -19.46 -18.13 19.76
CA VAL A 597 -18.06 -17.73 19.63
C VAL A 597 -17.77 -16.52 20.53
N GLU A 598 -18.68 -15.56 20.60
CA GLU A 598 -18.56 -14.39 21.47
C GLU A 598 -18.55 -14.80 22.96
N GLU A 599 -19.45 -15.68 23.37
CA GLU A 599 -19.49 -16.25 24.74
C GLU A 599 -18.16 -16.93 25.11
N ASP A 600 -17.61 -17.73 24.21
CA ASP A 600 -16.33 -18.41 24.45
C ASP A 600 -15.16 -17.45 24.62
N ILE A 601 -15.14 -16.33 23.86
CA ILE A 601 -14.07 -15.33 23.92
C ILE A 601 -14.20 -14.40 25.13
N PHE A 602 -15.43 -14.08 25.55
CA PHE A 602 -15.72 -13.09 26.58
C PHE A 602 -16.29 -13.68 27.86
N LYS A 603 -16.00 -14.94 28.15
CA LYS A 603 -16.46 -15.65 29.38
C LYS A 603 -16.40 -14.84 30.68
N ASP A 604 -15.36 -14.01 30.84
CA ASP A 604 -15.15 -13.20 32.03
C ASP A 604 -16.14 -12.02 32.16
N LYS A 605 -16.96 -11.75 31.13
CA LYS A 605 -17.94 -10.67 31.13
C LYS A 605 -19.38 -11.13 31.38
N PHE A 606 -19.61 -12.44 31.38
CA PHE A 606 -20.87 -13.10 31.68
C PHE A 606 -20.73 -13.95 32.96
#